data_ffb47188a338fa2bd3a9b8362f7f76cd
#
_entry.id   ffb47188a338fa2bd3a9b8362f7f76cd
#
_cell.length_a   1.000
_cell.length_b   1.000
_cell.length_c   1.000
_cell.angle_alpha   90.00
_cell.angle_beta   90.00
_cell.angle_gamma   90.00
#
_symmetry.space_group_name_H-M   'P 1'
#
loop_
_entity.id
_entity.type
_entity.pdbx_description
1 polymer ?
#
loop_
_entity_poly.entity_id
_entity_poly.type
_entity_poly.pdbx_seq_one_letter_code
_entity_poly.pdbx_strand_id
1 'polypeptide(L)'
;ETRQQIFSNLNAHQRVQLARHPKRPYTLDYISQVFTDFSELHGDRLFSDDRAMVGGFATLDDQKVMVVGTQKGRDTKENILRNFGSAHPEGYRKALRLMKMADKFKLPIITFIDTAGAYPGIGAEERHIAEAIAVNLREMMLLEVPVVAIVIGEGGSGGALGIGVADKVMILENAYYSVISPEGCAAILWKNSSAIPQAAESLRITADQLHSLKLVDDIIPEPLGGAQNEMSIVSDNMRSSI
;
A
#
# COMPACT_ATOMS: atom_id res chain seq x y z
N GLU A 1 -19.10 25.50 -0.98
CA GLU A 1 -17.86 26.34 -0.94
C GLU A 1 -16.98 26.01 0.28
N THR A 2 -17.52 26.03 1.51
CA THR A 2 -16.72 25.82 2.74
C THR A 2 -16.05 24.43 2.78
N ARG A 3 -16.73 23.36 2.36
CA ARG A 3 -16.15 22.02 2.32
C ARG A 3 -15.01 21.93 1.32
N GLN A 4 -15.18 22.48 0.13
CA GLN A 4 -14.13 22.50 -0.89
C GLN A 4 -12.89 23.29 -0.41
N GLN A 5 -13.08 24.43 0.24
CA GLN A 5 -11.99 25.24 0.82
C GLN A 5 -11.21 24.48 1.90
N ILE A 6 -11.89 23.70 2.75
CA ILE A 6 -11.24 22.89 3.78
C ILE A 6 -10.39 21.80 3.13
N PHE A 7 -10.95 21.03 2.21
CA PHE A 7 -10.25 19.87 1.61
C PHE A 7 -9.13 20.28 0.65
N SER A 8 -9.18 21.46 0.04
CA SER A 8 -8.07 21.99 -0.77
C SER A 8 -6.86 22.48 0.06
N ASN A 9 -7.03 22.67 1.37
CA ASN A 9 -6.00 23.23 2.25
C ASN A 9 -5.60 22.29 3.40
N LEU A 10 -5.74 20.98 3.20
CA LEU A 10 -5.33 20.00 4.22
C LEU A 10 -3.81 20.01 4.42
N ASN A 11 -3.37 20.09 5.68
CA ASN A 11 -1.98 19.89 6.04
C ASN A 11 -1.59 18.40 6.02
N ALA A 12 -0.29 18.10 6.12
CA ALA A 12 0.21 16.73 6.04
C ALA A 12 -0.39 15.82 7.12
N HIS A 13 -0.55 16.30 8.34
CA HIS A 13 -1.16 15.50 9.41
C HIS A 13 -2.64 15.17 9.13
N GLN A 14 -3.41 16.10 8.59
CA GLN A 14 -4.79 15.86 8.19
C GLN A 14 -4.90 14.85 7.03
N ARG A 15 -3.97 14.88 6.06
CA ARG A 15 -3.89 13.88 4.99
C ARG A 15 -3.57 12.49 5.55
N VAL A 16 -2.67 12.39 6.55
CA VAL A 16 -2.43 11.12 7.27
C VAL A 16 -3.69 10.59 7.94
N GLN A 17 -4.51 11.47 8.56
CA GLN A 17 -5.79 11.08 9.13
C GLN A 17 -6.78 10.57 8.08
N LEU A 18 -6.81 11.17 6.89
CA LEU A 18 -7.63 10.69 5.76
C LEU A 18 -7.13 9.34 5.23
N ALA A 19 -5.82 9.16 5.09
CA ALA A 19 -5.22 7.88 4.70
C ALA A 19 -5.63 6.73 5.65
N ARG A 20 -5.82 7.05 6.92
CA ARG A 20 -6.24 6.11 7.99
C ARG A 20 -7.75 6.06 8.24
N HIS A 21 -8.53 6.74 7.41
CA HIS A 21 -9.98 6.80 7.65
C HIS A 21 -10.59 5.40 7.63
N PRO A 22 -11.40 4.99 8.65
CA PRO A 22 -11.87 3.61 8.81
C PRO A 22 -12.77 3.11 7.67
N LYS A 23 -13.36 4.01 6.90
CA LYS A 23 -14.17 3.69 5.71
C LYS A 23 -13.38 3.80 4.41
N ARG A 24 -12.06 4.10 4.46
CA ARG A 24 -11.25 4.16 3.25
C ARG A 24 -11.23 2.78 2.56
N PRO A 25 -11.35 2.71 1.23
CA PRO A 25 -11.27 1.45 0.51
C PRO A 25 -9.90 0.78 0.71
N TYR A 26 -9.89 -0.54 0.84
CA TYR A 26 -8.71 -1.37 0.97
C TYR A 26 -8.46 -2.16 -0.32
N THR A 27 -7.39 -2.94 -0.36
CA THR A 27 -6.98 -3.69 -1.55
C THR A 27 -8.10 -4.55 -2.16
N LEU A 28 -8.82 -5.33 -1.36
CA LEU A 28 -9.91 -6.18 -1.87
C LEU A 28 -11.09 -5.36 -2.42
N ASP A 29 -11.34 -4.17 -1.89
CA ASP A 29 -12.37 -3.29 -2.43
C ASP A 29 -11.98 -2.82 -3.85
N TYR A 30 -10.72 -2.37 -4.04
CA TYR A 30 -10.23 -1.98 -5.36
C TYR A 30 -10.18 -3.16 -6.33
N ILE A 31 -9.77 -4.35 -5.86
CA ILE A 31 -9.79 -5.56 -6.70
C ILE A 31 -11.21 -5.80 -7.22
N SER A 32 -12.23 -5.68 -6.39
CA SER A 32 -13.62 -5.94 -6.78
C SER A 32 -14.20 -4.89 -7.73
N GLN A 33 -13.66 -3.67 -7.78
CA GLN A 33 -14.18 -2.58 -8.60
C GLN A 33 -13.39 -2.39 -9.90
N VAL A 34 -12.07 -2.64 -9.86
CA VAL A 34 -11.17 -2.35 -10.99
C VAL A 34 -10.96 -3.57 -11.87
N PHE A 35 -11.02 -4.78 -11.29
CA PHE A 35 -10.70 -6.03 -11.97
C PHE A 35 -11.88 -6.99 -12.02
N THR A 36 -11.80 -7.94 -12.94
CA THR A 36 -12.70 -9.10 -13.03
C THR A 36 -11.94 -10.42 -12.83
N ASP A 37 -12.64 -11.51 -12.65
CA ASP A 37 -12.09 -12.89 -12.56
C ASP A 37 -10.99 -13.06 -11.50
N PHE A 38 -11.04 -12.30 -10.39
CA PHE A 38 -10.03 -12.44 -9.35
C PHE A 38 -10.04 -13.82 -8.72
N SER A 39 -8.89 -14.49 -8.78
CA SER A 39 -8.65 -15.81 -8.18
C SER A 39 -7.51 -15.70 -7.19
N GLU A 40 -7.85 -15.67 -5.90
CA GLU A 40 -6.86 -15.50 -4.81
C GLU A 40 -6.00 -16.76 -4.66
N LEU A 41 -4.69 -16.54 -4.46
CA LEU A 41 -3.70 -17.58 -4.22
C LEU A 41 -3.10 -17.42 -2.82
N HIS A 42 -2.99 -18.54 -2.10
CA HIS A 42 -2.61 -18.57 -0.69
C HIS A 42 -1.27 -19.25 -0.44
N GLY A 43 -0.64 -18.87 0.68
CA GLY A 43 0.56 -19.51 1.25
C GLY A 43 1.88 -19.14 0.57
N ASP A 44 2.94 -19.15 1.36
CA ASP A 44 4.31 -18.85 0.93
C ASP A 44 5.07 -20.09 0.40
N ARG A 45 4.54 -21.29 0.59
CA ARG A 45 5.15 -22.60 0.27
C ARG A 45 6.34 -22.94 1.16
N LEU A 46 6.53 -22.23 2.29
CA LEU A 46 7.58 -22.50 3.27
C LEU A 46 7.03 -22.68 4.69
N PHE A 47 6.24 -21.74 5.17
CA PHE A 47 5.73 -21.74 6.55
C PHE A 47 4.21 -21.70 6.63
N SER A 48 3.57 -20.64 6.09
CA SER A 48 2.14 -20.42 6.31
C SER A 48 1.55 -19.50 5.24
N ASP A 49 0.24 -19.27 5.31
CA ASP A 49 -0.41 -18.15 4.66
C ASP A 49 -0.41 -16.92 5.58
N ASP A 50 -0.40 -15.73 4.99
CA ASP A 50 -0.60 -14.47 5.70
C ASP A 50 -1.77 -13.70 5.07
N ARG A 51 -2.79 -13.46 5.88
CA ARG A 51 -4.01 -12.77 5.45
C ARG A 51 -3.86 -11.25 5.38
N ALA A 52 -2.77 -10.70 5.90
CA ALA A 52 -2.39 -9.30 5.71
C ALA A 52 -1.83 -9.00 4.32
N MET A 53 -1.47 -10.06 3.57
CA MET A 53 -1.05 -9.98 2.17
C MET A 53 -2.02 -10.79 1.33
N VAL A 54 -2.71 -10.17 0.39
CA VAL A 54 -3.60 -10.80 -0.56
C VAL A 54 -3.00 -10.74 -1.96
N GLY A 55 -3.35 -11.69 -2.82
CA GLY A 55 -2.91 -11.63 -4.21
C GLY A 55 -3.37 -12.83 -5.01
N GLY A 56 -3.41 -12.66 -6.32
CA GLY A 56 -3.90 -13.67 -7.25
C GLY A 56 -3.98 -13.16 -8.67
N PHE A 57 -4.44 -14.03 -9.55
CA PHE A 57 -4.74 -13.68 -10.92
C PHE A 57 -6.01 -12.85 -11.01
N ALA A 58 -6.01 -11.88 -11.92
CA ALA A 58 -7.17 -11.05 -12.22
C ALA A 58 -7.17 -10.65 -13.70
N THR A 59 -8.23 -9.99 -14.14
CA THR A 59 -8.32 -9.41 -15.47
C THR A 59 -8.59 -7.92 -15.35
N LEU A 60 -7.73 -7.10 -15.96
CA LEU A 60 -7.94 -5.66 -16.14
C LEU A 60 -8.33 -5.44 -17.61
N ASP A 61 -9.57 -5.01 -17.83
CA ASP A 61 -10.17 -4.99 -19.16
C ASP A 61 -10.04 -6.38 -19.83
N ASP A 62 -9.27 -6.53 -20.89
CA ASP A 62 -9.05 -7.80 -21.58
C ASP A 62 -7.68 -8.42 -21.24
N GLN A 63 -6.88 -7.79 -20.37
CA GLN A 63 -5.53 -8.24 -20.04
C GLN A 63 -5.50 -9.02 -18.72
N LYS A 64 -4.91 -10.22 -18.76
CA LYS A 64 -4.60 -10.97 -17.55
C LYS A 64 -3.44 -10.32 -16.80
N VAL A 65 -3.59 -10.19 -15.49
CA VAL A 65 -2.62 -9.54 -14.59
C VAL A 65 -2.44 -10.34 -13.31
N MET A 66 -1.36 -10.09 -12.59
CA MET A 66 -1.19 -10.50 -11.20
C MET A 66 -1.41 -9.28 -10.30
N VAL A 67 -2.30 -9.42 -9.34
CA VAL A 67 -2.53 -8.38 -8.32
C VAL A 67 -2.01 -8.88 -6.98
N VAL A 68 -1.28 -8.04 -6.26
CA VAL A 68 -0.77 -8.30 -4.91
C VAL A 68 -1.00 -7.06 -4.05
N GLY A 69 -1.34 -7.22 -2.77
CA GLY A 69 -1.47 -6.03 -1.93
C GLY A 69 -1.63 -6.34 -0.46
N THR A 70 -1.34 -5.33 0.36
CA THR A 70 -1.61 -5.39 1.79
C THR A 70 -3.09 -5.17 2.07
N GLN A 71 -3.63 -5.88 3.05
CA GLN A 71 -5.06 -5.85 3.38
C GLN A 71 -5.28 -5.64 4.86
N LYS A 72 -6.05 -4.60 5.20
CA LYS A 72 -6.57 -4.32 6.56
C LYS A 72 -7.94 -4.95 6.76
N GLY A 73 -8.40 -5.01 8.01
CA GLY A 73 -9.74 -5.46 8.35
C GLY A 73 -10.73 -4.29 8.53
N ARG A 74 -12.04 -4.59 8.41
CA ARG A 74 -13.12 -3.61 8.62
C ARG A 74 -13.55 -3.50 10.08
N ASP A 75 -13.40 -4.56 10.84
CA ASP A 75 -13.70 -4.61 12.26
C ASP A 75 -12.50 -5.12 13.06
N THR A 76 -12.61 -5.16 14.38
CA THR A 76 -11.54 -5.59 15.27
C THR A 76 -11.12 -7.04 15.02
N LYS A 77 -12.08 -7.93 14.77
CA LYS A 77 -11.81 -9.36 14.54
C LYS A 77 -11.04 -9.55 13.23
N GLU A 78 -11.48 -8.90 12.17
CA GLU A 78 -10.80 -8.96 10.88
C GLU A 78 -9.43 -8.26 10.93
N ASN A 79 -9.29 -7.14 11.65
CA ASN A 79 -8.01 -6.48 11.84
C ASN A 79 -7.00 -7.38 12.57
N ILE A 80 -7.41 -8.09 13.62
CA ILE A 80 -6.55 -9.07 14.29
C ILE A 80 -6.14 -10.18 13.31
N LEU A 81 -7.08 -10.70 12.52
CA LEU A 81 -6.83 -11.75 11.54
C LEU A 81 -5.85 -11.34 10.43
N ARG A 82 -5.84 -10.05 10.09
CA ARG A 82 -4.98 -9.44 9.06
C ARG A 82 -3.82 -8.63 9.64
N ASN A 83 -3.51 -8.81 10.92
CA ASN A 83 -2.43 -8.10 11.61
C ASN A 83 -2.46 -6.58 11.37
N PHE A 84 -3.64 -5.98 11.28
CA PHE A 84 -3.83 -4.55 10.97
C PHE A 84 -3.15 -4.10 9.66
N GLY A 85 -3.02 -5.00 8.69
CA GLY A 85 -2.34 -4.75 7.42
C GLY A 85 -0.81 -4.87 7.50
N SER A 86 -0.26 -5.29 8.64
CA SER A 86 1.18 -5.51 8.84
C SER A 86 1.54 -6.95 8.55
N ALA A 87 2.12 -7.21 7.39
CA ALA A 87 2.43 -8.56 6.96
C ALA A 87 3.63 -9.16 7.72
N HIS A 88 3.55 -10.46 7.98
CA HIS A 88 4.64 -11.30 8.46
C HIS A 88 5.60 -11.69 7.31
N PRO A 89 6.75 -12.31 7.60
CA PRO A 89 7.70 -12.77 6.55
C PRO A 89 7.03 -13.64 5.47
N GLU A 90 6.11 -14.51 5.86
CA GLU A 90 5.36 -15.37 4.95
C GLU A 90 4.46 -14.57 3.99
N GLY A 91 3.98 -13.41 4.37
CA GLY A 91 3.25 -12.49 3.48
C GLY A 91 4.14 -11.95 2.36
N TYR A 92 5.36 -11.50 2.68
CA TYR A 92 6.33 -11.03 1.69
C TYR A 92 6.82 -12.16 0.79
N ARG A 93 7.07 -13.36 1.35
CA ARG A 93 7.44 -14.53 0.54
C ARG A 93 6.29 -14.98 -0.38
N LYS A 94 5.04 -14.91 0.09
CA LYS A 94 3.86 -15.14 -0.78
C LYS A 94 3.81 -14.12 -1.91
N ALA A 95 3.96 -12.84 -1.61
CA ALA A 95 3.99 -11.78 -2.62
C ALA A 95 5.04 -12.06 -3.70
N LEU A 96 6.28 -12.33 -3.30
CA LEU A 96 7.35 -12.65 -4.24
C LEU A 96 7.06 -13.90 -5.08
N ARG A 97 6.52 -14.94 -4.46
CA ARG A 97 6.13 -16.15 -5.18
C ARG A 97 5.11 -15.85 -6.28
N LEU A 98 4.13 -15.00 -6.00
CA LEU A 98 3.12 -14.59 -6.98
C LEU A 98 3.73 -13.73 -8.08
N MET A 99 4.61 -12.79 -7.74
CA MET A 99 5.31 -11.94 -8.72
C MET A 99 6.20 -12.77 -9.66
N LYS A 100 6.96 -13.74 -9.12
CA LYS A 100 7.74 -14.67 -9.95
C LYS A 100 6.87 -15.57 -10.83
N MET A 101 5.67 -15.91 -10.36
CA MET A 101 4.71 -16.64 -11.18
C MET A 101 4.19 -15.77 -12.33
N ALA A 102 3.88 -14.50 -12.06
CA ALA A 102 3.49 -13.54 -13.08
C ALA A 102 4.59 -13.35 -14.14
N ASP A 103 5.82 -13.17 -13.70
CA ASP A 103 6.97 -13.03 -14.60
C ASP A 103 7.15 -14.27 -15.51
N LYS A 104 7.03 -15.46 -14.93
CA LYS A 104 7.06 -16.73 -15.70
C LYS A 104 5.99 -16.80 -16.78
N PHE A 105 4.79 -16.29 -16.50
CA PHE A 105 3.66 -16.29 -17.44
C PHE A 105 3.58 -15.00 -18.27
N LYS A 106 4.55 -14.10 -18.12
CA LYS A 106 4.62 -12.80 -18.82
C LYS A 106 3.37 -11.95 -18.58
N LEU A 107 2.88 -11.92 -17.35
CA LEU A 107 1.75 -11.11 -16.90
C LEU A 107 2.23 -9.86 -16.19
N PRO A 108 1.69 -8.67 -16.49
CA PRO A 108 1.93 -7.47 -15.70
C PRO A 108 1.53 -7.67 -14.24
N ILE A 109 2.21 -6.94 -13.34
CA ILE A 109 2.01 -7.01 -11.91
C ILE A 109 1.49 -5.64 -11.42
N ILE A 110 0.43 -5.67 -10.62
CA ILE A 110 -0.09 -4.48 -9.96
C ILE A 110 -0.04 -4.71 -8.46
N THR A 111 0.60 -3.80 -7.72
CA THR A 111 0.68 -3.89 -6.26
C THR A 111 -0.10 -2.76 -5.60
N PHE A 112 -0.86 -3.09 -4.54
CA PHE A 112 -1.58 -2.14 -3.70
C PHE A 112 -0.96 -2.07 -2.31
N ILE A 113 -0.59 -0.86 -1.89
CA ILE A 113 0.12 -0.62 -0.64
C ILE A 113 -0.79 0.14 0.33
N ASP A 114 -1.16 -0.52 1.43
CA ASP A 114 -1.84 0.09 2.57
C ASP A 114 -1.41 -0.59 3.87
N THR A 115 -0.26 -0.20 4.37
CA THR A 115 0.34 -0.74 5.59
C THR A 115 1.07 0.33 6.39
N ALA A 116 0.94 0.30 7.70
CA ALA A 116 1.76 1.12 8.60
C ALA A 116 3.23 0.64 8.66
N GLY A 117 3.49 -0.60 8.26
CA GLY A 117 4.80 -1.25 8.26
C GLY A 117 4.68 -2.77 8.31
N ALA A 118 5.81 -3.47 8.23
CA ALA A 118 5.86 -4.90 8.43
C ALA A 118 5.56 -5.26 9.90
N TYR A 119 5.13 -6.48 10.16
CA TYR A 119 4.82 -6.94 11.53
C TYR A 119 6.09 -6.95 12.41
N PRO A 120 6.09 -6.23 13.56
CA PRO A 120 7.30 -6.00 14.36
C PRO A 120 7.51 -7.03 15.49
N GLY A 121 6.75 -8.12 15.52
CA GLY A 121 6.78 -9.08 16.61
C GLY A 121 7.95 -10.06 16.56
N ILE A 122 8.30 -10.67 17.69
CA ILE A 122 9.37 -11.66 17.82
C ILE A 122 9.25 -12.78 16.80
N GLY A 123 8.05 -13.33 16.58
CA GLY A 123 7.84 -14.37 15.60
C GLY A 123 8.14 -13.95 14.15
N ALA A 124 8.10 -12.66 13.82
CA ALA A 124 8.54 -12.16 12.52
C ALA A 124 10.07 -12.08 12.46
N GLU A 125 10.73 -11.66 13.53
CA GLU A 125 12.20 -11.66 13.62
C GLU A 125 12.76 -13.08 13.51
N GLU A 126 12.18 -14.05 14.21
CA GLU A 126 12.57 -15.46 14.17
C GLU A 126 12.42 -16.08 12.77
N ARG A 127 11.48 -15.59 11.97
CA ARG A 127 11.24 -16.03 10.60
C ARG A 127 11.81 -15.10 9.54
N HIS A 128 12.74 -14.21 9.96
CA HIS A 128 13.56 -13.36 9.10
C HIS A 128 12.76 -12.33 8.28
N ILE A 129 11.99 -11.45 8.96
CA ILE A 129 11.21 -10.38 8.32
C ILE A 129 12.11 -9.45 7.47
N ALA A 130 13.28 -9.06 7.99
CA ALA A 130 14.20 -8.18 7.28
C ALA A 130 14.74 -8.82 6.00
N GLU A 131 15.08 -10.12 6.05
CA GLU A 131 15.51 -10.88 4.87
C GLU A 131 14.38 -11.01 3.85
N ALA A 132 13.16 -11.35 4.28
CA ALA A 132 12.03 -11.50 3.38
C ALA A 132 11.76 -10.20 2.58
N ILE A 133 11.84 -9.05 3.24
CA ILE A 133 11.72 -7.74 2.58
C ILE A 133 12.92 -7.48 1.67
N ALA A 134 14.16 -7.67 2.14
CA ALA A 134 15.37 -7.42 1.34
C ALA A 134 15.44 -8.29 0.09
N VAL A 135 15.03 -9.56 0.19
CA VAL A 135 14.93 -10.47 -0.96
C VAL A 135 13.89 -9.96 -1.95
N ASN A 136 12.72 -9.51 -1.48
CA ASN A 136 11.71 -8.93 -2.36
C ASN A 136 12.26 -7.71 -3.13
N LEU A 137 12.93 -6.77 -2.44
CA LEU A 137 13.53 -5.59 -3.08
C LEU A 137 14.49 -5.99 -4.21
N ARG A 138 15.36 -6.97 -3.95
CA ARG A 138 16.31 -7.46 -4.96
C ARG A 138 15.61 -8.15 -6.12
N GLU A 139 14.71 -9.07 -5.84
CA GLU A 139 14.08 -9.91 -6.86
C GLU A 139 13.07 -9.13 -7.71
N MET A 140 12.38 -8.14 -7.14
CA MET A 140 11.48 -7.26 -7.90
C MET A 140 12.21 -6.45 -8.97
N MET A 141 13.48 -6.05 -8.73
CA MET A 141 14.30 -5.37 -9.74
C MET A 141 14.72 -6.28 -10.91
N LEU A 142 14.57 -7.59 -10.76
CA LEU A 142 14.94 -8.58 -11.78
C LEU A 142 13.73 -9.09 -12.59
N LEU A 143 12.51 -8.66 -12.26
CA LEU A 143 11.32 -9.02 -13.01
C LEU A 143 11.38 -8.40 -14.41
N GLU A 144 11.02 -9.18 -15.41
CA GLU A 144 11.01 -8.77 -16.82
C GLU A 144 9.64 -8.28 -17.31
N VAL A 145 8.63 -8.35 -16.45
CA VAL A 145 7.28 -7.88 -16.75
C VAL A 145 7.03 -6.52 -16.13
N PRO A 146 6.15 -5.68 -16.69
CA PRO A 146 5.81 -4.40 -16.08
C PRO A 146 5.25 -4.54 -14.67
N VAL A 147 5.74 -3.71 -13.77
CA VAL A 147 5.27 -3.63 -12.37
C VAL A 147 4.76 -2.22 -12.09
N VAL A 148 3.51 -2.11 -11.65
CA VAL A 148 2.88 -0.86 -11.22
C VAL A 148 2.57 -0.95 -9.74
N ALA A 149 3.11 -0.05 -8.92
CA ALA A 149 2.82 0.04 -7.49
C ALA A 149 1.93 1.24 -7.18
N ILE A 150 0.89 1.03 -6.38
CA ILE A 150 -0.07 2.08 -6.03
C ILE A 150 -0.22 2.17 -4.51
N VAL A 151 0.17 3.30 -3.93
CA VAL A 151 -0.06 3.58 -2.51
C VAL A 151 -1.51 4.07 -2.35
N ILE A 152 -2.36 3.23 -1.75
CA ILE A 152 -3.80 3.48 -1.62
C ILE A 152 -4.22 4.05 -0.26
N GLY A 153 -3.31 4.02 0.72
CA GLY A 153 -3.55 4.54 2.06
C GLY A 153 -2.23 4.86 2.75
N GLU A 154 -1.81 4.01 3.68
CA GLU A 154 -0.52 4.14 4.36
C GLU A 154 0.59 3.40 3.61
N GLY A 155 1.64 4.12 3.21
CA GLY A 155 2.85 3.52 2.66
C GLY A 155 3.98 3.55 3.69
N GLY A 156 3.97 2.62 4.66
CA GLY A 156 4.86 2.65 5.81
C GLY A 156 6.13 1.80 5.64
N SER A 157 7.29 2.45 5.70
CA SER A 157 8.61 1.85 5.91
C SER A 157 8.93 0.66 4.98
N GLY A 158 9.72 -0.29 5.46
CA GLY A 158 10.08 -1.53 4.75
C GLY A 158 8.86 -2.40 4.39
N GLY A 159 7.77 -2.28 5.16
CA GLY A 159 6.51 -2.97 4.84
C GLY A 159 5.93 -2.57 3.49
N ALA A 160 5.95 -1.29 3.20
CA ALA A 160 5.54 -0.76 1.90
C ALA A 160 6.57 -1.09 0.80
N LEU A 161 7.86 -0.91 1.10
CA LEU A 161 8.94 -1.19 0.14
C LEU A 161 8.97 -2.64 -0.32
N GLY A 162 8.64 -3.60 0.55
CA GLY A 162 8.66 -5.02 0.24
C GLY A 162 7.76 -5.47 -0.91
N ILE A 163 6.84 -4.60 -1.36
CA ILE A 163 6.03 -4.78 -2.57
C ILE A 163 5.96 -3.50 -3.42
N GLY A 164 6.84 -2.52 -3.16
CA GLY A 164 6.78 -1.18 -3.75
C GLY A 164 7.85 -0.87 -4.80
N VAL A 165 8.73 -1.81 -5.14
CA VAL A 165 9.70 -1.64 -6.23
C VAL A 165 8.98 -1.89 -7.56
N ALA A 166 8.92 -0.88 -8.42
CA ALA A 166 8.10 -0.93 -9.63
C ALA A 166 8.67 -0.05 -10.74
N ASP A 167 8.22 -0.29 -11.96
CA ASP A 167 8.52 0.57 -13.12
C ASP A 167 7.74 1.89 -13.05
N LYS A 168 6.54 1.85 -12.44
CA LYS A 168 5.73 3.04 -12.17
C LYS A 168 5.18 2.98 -10.75
N VAL A 169 5.44 4.02 -9.96
CA VAL A 169 4.93 4.17 -8.60
C VAL A 169 3.89 5.28 -8.57
N MET A 170 2.66 4.95 -8.24
CA MET A 170 1.55 5.89 -8.12
C MET A 170 1.06 6.00 -6.68
N ILE A 171 0.40 7.09 -6.38
CA ILE A 171 -0.16 7.33 -5.05
C ILE A 171 -1.54 7.97 -5.15
N LEU A 172 -2.50 7.55 -4.32
CA LEU A 172 -3.77 8.25 -4.19
C LEU A 172 -3.55 9.62 -3.53
N GLU A 173 -4.31 10.63 -3.93
CA GLU A 173 -4.15 12.04 -3.52
C GLU A 173 -4.06 12.23 -2.00
N ASN A 174 -4.83 11.47 -1.21
CA ASN A 174 -4.82 11.55 0.25
C ASN A 174 -4.15 10.35 0.93
N ALA A 175 -3.34 9.58 0.20
CA ALA A 175 -2.43 8.61 0.77
C ALA A 175 -1.11 9.28 1.18
N TYR A 176 -0.27 8.55 1.93
CA TYR A 176 1.08 9.00 2.25
C TYR A 176 2.11 7.87 2.09
N TYR A 177 3.37 8.24 1.87
CA TYR A 177 4.47 7.28 1.75
C TYR A 177 5.66 7.79 2.56
N SER A 178 6.15 7.00 3.52
CA SER A 178 7.18 7.44 4.48
C SER A 178 8.01 6.28 5.02
N VAL A 179 9.27 6.58 5.33
CA VAL A 179 10.17 5.62 6.00
C VAL A 179 9.75 5.33 7.45
N ILE A 180 9.03 6.26 8.08
CA ILE A 180 8.59 6.18 9.48
C ILE A 180 7.24 6.89 9.63
N SER A 181 6.43 6.45 10.59
CA SER A 181 5.19 7.17 10.90
C SER A 181 5.48 8.54 11.53
N PRO A 182 4.61 9.56 11.35
CA PRO A 182 4.77 10.84 12.06
C PRO A 182 4.89 10.70 13.58
N GLU A 183 4.17 9.74 14.16
CA GLU A 183 4.24 9.41 15.59
C GLU A 183 5.62 8.91 15.99
N GLY A 184 6.18 7.96 15.23
CA GLY A 184 7.51 7.43 15.45
C GLY A 184 8.58 8.50 15.31
N CYS A 185 8.48 9.35 14.27
CA CYS A 185 9.37 10.47 14.04
C CYS A 185 9.31 11.49 15.21
N ALA A 186 8.11 11.86 15.65
CA ALA A 186 7.93 12.78 16.78
C ALA A 186 8.51 12.20 18.08
N ALA A 187 8.30 10.91 18.33
CA ALA A 187 8.84 10.24 19.50
C ALA A 187 10.38 10.22 19.54
N ILE A 188 11.02 9.96 18.39
CA ILE A 188 12.48 9.87 18.30
C ILE A 188 13.14 11.26 18.35
N LEU A 189 12.66 12.21 17.54
CA LEU A 189 13.33 13.50 17.36
C LEU A 189 12.92 14.54 18.40
N TRP A 190 11.65 14.61 18.76
CA TRP A 190 11.13 15.61 19.71
C TRP A 190 10.83 15.05 21.08
N LYS A 191 10.73 13.72 21.23
CA LYS A 191 10.31 13.05 22.48
C LYS A 191 8.98 13.58 23.03
N ASN A 192 8.12 14.04 22.13
CA ASN A 192 6.85 14.70 22.46
C ASN A 192 5.77 14.42 21.40
N SER A 193 4.65 13.85 21.82
CA SER A 193 3.52 13.54 20.94
C SER A 193 2.83 14.77 20.36
N SER A 194 2.94 15.94 21.00
CA SER A 194 2.40 17.20 20.42
C SER A 194 3.12 17.64 19.14
N ALA A 195 4.32 17.10 18.86
CA ALA A 195 5.09 17.36 17.65
C ALA A 195 4.69 16.51 16.44
N ILE A 196 3.68 15.63 16.55
CA ILE A 196 3.23 14.77 15.44
C ILE A 196 2.86 15.59 14.18
N PRO A 197 2.09 16.68 14.25
CA PRO A 197 1.82 17.51 13.05
C PRO A 197 3.08 18.10 12.43
N GLN A 198 4.02 18.56 13.26
CA GLN A 198 5.31 19.09 12.80
C GLN A 198 6.16 18.00 12.13
N ALA A 199 6.16 16.78 12.69
CA ALA A 199 6.84 15.64 12.12
C ALA A 199 6.26 15.27 10.73
N ALA A 200 4.94 15.26 10.59
CA ALA A 200 4.28 14.99 9.31
C ALA A 200 4.69 15.99 8.22
N GLU A 201 4.73 17.27 8.55
CA GLU A 201 5.19 18.31 7.61
C GLU A 201 6.68 18.17 7.27
N SER A 202 7.53 17.93 8.27
CA SER A 202 8.98 17.82 8.08
C SER A 202 9.38 16.59 7.25
N LEU A 203 8.63 15.50 7.34
CA LEU A 203 8.86 14.27 6.60
C LEU A 203 8.50 14.40 5.11
N ARG A 204 7.69 15.38 4.71
CA ARG A 204 7.27 15.60 3.32
C ARG A 204 6.64 14.37 2.67
N ILE A 205 5.64 13.80 3.31
CA ILE A 205 5.08 12.47 3.02
C ILE A 205 3.81 12.49 2.17
N THR A 206 3.29 13.67 1.83
CA THR A 206 2.05 13.79 1.05
C THR A 206 2.27 13.54 -0.45
N ALA A 207 1.23 13.17 -1.15
CA ALA A 207 1.30 12.86 -2.58
C ALA A 207 1.96 13.98 -3.41
N ASP A 208 1.53 15.24 -3.20
CA ASP A 208 2.09 16.41 -3.90
C ASP A 208 3.59 16.60 -3.63
N GLN A 209 4.00 16.44 -2.36
CA GLN A 209 5.40 16.55 -1.96
C GLN A 209 6.25 15.44 -2.55
N LEU A 210 5.78 14.20 -2.50
CA LEU A 210 6.47 13.04 -3.07
C LEU A 210 6.61 13.14 -4.59
N HIS A 211 5.56 13.58 -5.28
CA HIS A 211 5.60 13.80 -6.71
C HIS A 211 6.57 14.92 -7.09
N SER A 212 6.57 16.03 -6.35
CA SER A 212 7.53 17.12 -6.56
C SER A 212 9.00 16.70 -6.34
N LEU A 213 9.23 15.73 -5.46
CA LEU A 213 10.53 15.12 -5.19
C LEU A 213 10.87 13.97 -6.18
N LYS A 214 9.98 13.64 -7.10
CA LYS A 214 10.12 12.51 -8.05
C LYS A 214 10.31 11.16 -7.34
N LEU A 215 9.69 10.98 -6.19
CA LEU A 215 9.64 9.71 -5.46
C LEU A 215 8.43 8.87 -5.85
N VAL A 216 7.42 9.49 -6.44
CA VAL A 216 6.30 8.84 -7.12
C VAL A 216 6.12 9.47 -8.50
N ASP A 217 5.64 8.69 -9.45
CA ASP A 217 5.53 9.09 -10.85
C ASP A 217 4.21 9.81 -11.15
N ASP A 218 3.14 9.46 -10.40
CA ASP A 218 1.81 9.99 -10.68
C ASP A 218 0.94 10.04 -9.44
N ILE A 219 -0.04 10.95 -9.44
CA ILE A 219 -1.04 11.10 -8.38
C ILE A 219 -2.41 10.74 -8.95
N ILE A 220 -3.07 9.77 -8.35
CA ILE A 220 -4.44 9.39 -8.72
C ILE A 220 -5.41 10.28 -7.93
N PRO A 221 -6.25 11.09 -8.60
CA PRO A 221 -7.16 12.00 -7.92
C PRO A 221 -8.23 11.27 -7.11
N GLU A 222 -8.59 11.85 -5.98
CA GLU A 222 -9.70 11.40 -5.14
C GLU A 222 -10.88 12.38 -5.19
N PRO A 223 -12.12 11.92 -4.97
CA PRO A 223 -13.26 12.82 -4.84
C PRO A 223 -13.13 13.68 -3.57
N LEU A 224 -13.86 14.78 -3.55
CA LEU A 224 -13.86 15.71 -2.42
C LEU A 224 -14.19 15.00 -1.11
N GLY A 225 -13.27 15.04 -0.17
CA GLY A 225 -13.37 14.40 1.13
C GLY A 225 -12.76 12.99 1.21
N GLY A 226 -12.11 12.53 0.14
CA GLY A 226 -11.34 11.28 0.13
C GLY A 226 -12.05 10.09 -0.51
N ALA A 227 -11.29 9.04 -0.76
CA ALA A 227 -11.70 7.83 -1.48
C ALA A 227 -12.94 7.12 -0.89
N GLN A 228 -13.18 7.27 0.41
CA GLN A 228 -14.32 6.67 1.11
C GLN A 228 -15.68 7.28 0.74
N ASN A 229 -15.72 8.43 0.08
CA ASN A 229 -16.97 9.10 -0.26
C ASN A 229 -17.59 8.56 -1.56
N GLU A 230 -16.77 8.39 -2.59
CA GLU A 230 -17.23 7.95 -3.91
C GLU A 230 -16.19 7.00 -4.52
N MET A 231 -16.24 5.74 -4.07
CA MET A 231 -15.28 4.72 -4.46
C MET A 231 -15.26 4.46 -5.98
N SER A 232 -16.41 4.57 -6.66
CA SER A 232 -16.48 4.40 -8.12
C SER A 232 -15.59 5.39 -8.86
N ILE A 233 -15.61 6.66 -8.47
CA ILE A 233 -14.77 7.69 -9.10
C ILE A 233 -13.27 7.36 -8.94
N VAL A 234 -12.87 6.96 -7.73
CA VAL A 234 -11.46 6.59 -7.49
C VAL A 234 -11.07 5.35 -8.29
N SER A 235 -11.97 4.37 -8.37
CA SER A 235 -11.74 3.13 -9.14
C SER A 235 -11.61 3.40 -10.64
N ASP A 236 -12.43 4.30 -11.19
CA ASP A 236 -12.36 4.72 -12.59
C ASP A 236 -11.06 5.50 -12.88
N ASN A 237 -10.69 6.43 -11.99
CA ASN A 237 -9.41 7.15 -12.08
C ASN A 237 -8.22 6.18 -12.02
N MET A 238 -8.27 5.22 -11.10
CA MET A 238 -7.24 4.20 -10.95
C MET A 238 -7.13 3.32 -12.20
N ARG A 239 -8.25 2.81 -12.73
CA ARG A 239 -8.28 2.02 -13.96
C ARG A 239 -7.67 2.77 -15.14
N SER A 240 -7.96 4.07 -15.25
CA SER A 240 -7.43 4.92 -16.33
C SER A 240 -5.93 5.23 -16.16
N SER A 241 -5.38 5.11 -14.95
CA SER A 241 -3.97 5.41 -14.64
C SER A 241 -3.05 4.20 -14.80
N ILE A 242 -3.60 2.99 -14.62
CA ILE A 242 -2.90 1.71 -14.83
C ILE A 242 -2.74 1.44 -16.31
#